data_216800bc1107a2de52688612ddfb1b2e
#
_entry.id   216800bc1107a2de52688612ddfb1b2e
#
_cell.length_a   1.000
_cell.length_b   1.000
_cell.length_c   1.000
_cell.angle_alpha   90.00
_cell.angle_beta   90.00
_cell.angle_gamma   90.00
#
_symmetry.space_group_name_H-M   'P 1'
#
loop_
_entity.id
_entity.type
_entity.pdbx_description
1 polymer ?
#
loop_
_entity_poly.entity_id
_entity_poly.type
_entity_poly.pdbx_seq_one_letter_code
_entity_poly.pdbx_strand_id
1 'polypeptide(L)'
;IENVTKVKGSAWFKKISFITKSSYIEKVYPNKFPAWLKSRAKRRGLNLDAQMTDYLTELTNGNLLAADQELKCLKLISKNEDLKMITIKDSLIDSSSKDIFSFSRSFINSNVQLFNKLLNQLLIEKVPLTLMLWSLNRELSFIEALQTNPTMKVPGPFDYVSDLKNKAKTISEDSINKIKIEIAKLDRLIKSENNEKLIKVRFNALMTYV
;
A
#
# COMPACT_ATOMS: atom_id res chain seq x y z
N ILE A 1 -11.96 19.89 11.84
CA ILE A 1 -10.66 20.11 12.53
C ILE A 1 -10.15 21.42 11.97
N GLU A 2 -10.31 22.50 12.74
CA GLU A 2 -9.82 23.83 12.35
C GLU A 2 -8.28 23.86 12.27
N ASN A 3 -7.77 24.69 11.37
CA ASN A 3 -6.36 24.84 11.12
C ASN A 3 -5.65 25.33 12.39
N VAL A 4 -4.87 24.49 13.03
CA VAL A 4 -4.20 24.72 14.33
C VAL A 4 -3.42 26.04 14.38
N THR A 5 -2.89 26.50 13.25
CA THR A 5 -2.18 27.78 13.12
C THR A 5 -3.11 28.97 13.32
N LYS A 6 -4.36 28.91 12.85
CA LYS A 6 -5.38 29.97 13.05
C LYS A 6 -5.83 30.00 14.51
N VAL A 7 -5.95 28.86 15.16
CA VAL A 7 -6.38 28.75 16.57
C VAL A 7 -5.34 29.35 17.50
N LYS A 8 -4.04 29.05 17.31
CA LYS A 8 -2.93 29.61 18.11
C LYS A 8 -2.86 31.14 18.11
N GLY A 9 -3.28 31.76 17.02
CA GLY A 9 -3.28 33.23 16.87
C GLY A 9 -4.50 33.95 17.47
N SER A 10 -5.56 33.20 17.82
CA SER A 10 -6.83 33.80 18.26
C SER A 10 -6.76 34.35 19.70
N ALA A 11 -7.42 35.47 19.94
CA ALA A 11 -7.43 36.13 21.24
C ALA A 11 -8.05 35.26 22.34
N TRP A 12 -9.07 34.46 22.03
CA TRP A 12 -9.72 33.56 22.97
C TRP A 12 -8.76 32.42 23.38
N PHE A 13 -7.97 31.89 22.43
CA PHE A 13 -7.02 30.82 22.70
C PHE A 13 -5.88 31.29 23.61
N LYS A 14 -5.37 32.51 23.38
CA LYS A 14 -4.36 33.13 24.26
C LYS A 14 -4.85 33.27 25.70
N LYS A 15 -6.11 33.65 25.91
CA LYS A 15 -6.73 33.73 27.25
C LYS A 15 -6.83 32.38 27.93
N ILE A 16 -7.25 31.32 27.22
CA ILE A 16 -7.39 29.97 27.77
C ILE A 16 -6.03 29.33 28.02
N SER A 17 -5.05 29.51 27.12
CA SER A 17 -3.71 28.93 27.30
C SER A 17 -2.95 29.48 28.51
N PHE A 18 -3.37 30.62 29.05
CA PHE A 18 -2.83 31.18 30.27
C PHE A 18 -3.31 30.44 31.55
N ILE A 19 -4.49 29.82 31.46
CA ILE A 19 -5.15 29.17 32.61
C ILE A 19 -4.99 27.63 32.55
N THR A 20 -4.75 27.08 31.34
CA THR A 20 -4.70 25.62 31.11
C THR A 20 -3.42 25.16 30.43
N LYS A 21 -3.00 23.92 30.73
CA LYS A 21 -1.98 23.24 29.92
C LYS A 21 -2.59 22.81 28.60
N SER A 22 -2.09 23.34 27.48
CA SER A 22 -2.53 22.95 26.15
C SER A 22 -1.47 22.08 25.46
N SER A 23 -1.89 20.94 24.92
CA SER A 23 -1.05 20.06 24.09
C SER A 23 -1.46 20.20 22.62
N TYR A 24 -0.48 20.32 21.76
CA TYR A 24 -0.71 20.42 20.33
C TYR A 24 -0.28 19.11 19.66
N ILE A 25 -1.19 18.55 18.89
CA ILE A 25 -0.89 17.40 18.03
C ILE A 25 -0.76 17.94 16.60
N GLU A 26 0.46 18.02 16.12
CA GLU A 26 0.73 18.44 14.74
C GLU A 26 0.51 17.29 13.77
N LYS A 27 -0.02 17.62 12.59
CA LYS A 27 -0.10 16.66 11.49
C LYS A 27 1.31 16.28 11.04
N VAL A 28 1.56 14.98 10.94
CA VAL A 28 2.80 14.48 10.37
C VAL A 28 2.70 14.51 8.85
N TYR A 29 3.49 15.36 8.23
CA TYR A 29 3.59 15.45 6.77
C TYR A 29 4.52 14.37 6.22
N PRO A 30 4.38 13.96 4.93
CA PRO A 30 5.17 12.86 4.33
C PRO A 30 6.69 13.03 4.50
N ASN A 31 7.20 14.25 4.36
CA ASN A 31 8.62 14.57 4.54
C ASN A 31 9.12 14.43 6.00
N LYS A 32 8.21 14.48 6.97
CA LYS A 32 8.52 14.30 8.41
C LYS A 32 8.23 12.88 8.91
N PHE A 33 7.62 12.04 8.07
CA PHE A 33 7.21 10.69 8.47
C PHE A 33 8.41 9.80 8.86
N PRO A 34 9.54 9.75 8.14
CA PRO A 34 10.69 8.93 8.56
C PRO A 34 11.24 9.34 9.94
N ALA A 35 11.31 10.64 10.21
CA ALA A 35 11.77 11.15 11.50
C ALA A 35 10.77 10.80 12.64
N TRP A 36 9.48 10.92 12.37
CA TRP A 36 8.43 10.48 13.29
C TRP A 36 8.53 8.98 13.57
N LEU A 37 8.73 8.15 12.53
CA LEU A 37 8.84 6.71 12.64
C LEU A 37 10.02 6.30 13.52
N LYS A 38 11.21 6.89 13.32
CA LYS A 38 12.39 6.68 14.18
C LYS A 38 12.13 7.06 15.63
N SER A 39 11.50 8.22 15.87
CA SER A 39 11.15 8.66 17.20
C SER A 39 10.16 7.72 17.88
N ARG A 40 9.17 7.23 17.13
CA ARG A 40 8.16 6.29 17.62
C ARG A 40 8.76 4.93 17.96
N ALA A 41 9.65 4.41 17.11
CA ALA A 41 10.42 3.19 17.32
C ALA A 41 11.26 3.27 18.61
N LYS A 42 12.01 4.38 18.78
CA LYS A 42 12.84 4.61 19.98
C LYS A 42 12.01 4.58 21.26
N ARG A 43 10.81 5.17 21.27
CA ARG A 43 9.89 5.11 22.42
C ARG A 43 9.43 3.69 22.76
N ARG A 44 9.48 2.78 21.78
CA ARG A 44 9.18 1.34 21.96
C ARG A 44 10.42 0.51 22.27
N GLY A 45 11.59 1.13 22.40
CA GLY A 45 12.86 0.44 22.62
C GLY A 45 13.36 -0.29 21.38
N LEU A 46 13.01 0.19 20.19
CA LEU A 46 13.49 -0.32 18.90
C LEU A 46 14.47 0.68 18.30
N ASN A 47 15.57 0.16 17.74
CA ASN A 47 16.55 0.95 17.01
C ASN A 47 16.39 0.64 15.52
N LEU A 48 15.94 1.63 14.75
CA LEU A 48 15.80 1.52 13.30
C LEU A 48 16.98 2.21 12.62
N ASP A 49 17.71 1.50 11.78
CA ASP A 49 18.67 2.09 10.85
C ASP A 49 17.98 2.84 9.70
N ALA A 50 18.76 3.39 8.78
CA ALA A 50 18.23 4.10 7.64
C ALA A 50 17.41 3.17 6.72
N GLN A 51 17.95 1.98 6.39
CA GLN A 51 17.29 1.02 5.49
C GLN A 51 15.96 0.51 6.06
N MET A 52 15.91 0.20 7.34
CA MET A 52 14.68 -0.19 8.04
C MET A 52 13.64 0.94 8.04
N THR A 53 14.09 2.17 8.26
CA THR A 53 13.21 3.33 8.28
C THR A 53 12.59 3.56 6.90
N ASP A 54 13.40 3.49 5.85
CA ASP A 54 12.96 3.66 4.47
C ASP A 54 11.98 2.54 4.08
N TYR A 55 12.33 1.29 4.40
CA TYR A 55 11.47 0.13 4.16
C TYR A 55 10.10 0.25 4.84
N LEU A 56 10.07 0.59 6.13
CA LEU A 56 8.81 0.76 6.86
C LEU A 56 8.02 1.99 6.38
N THR A 57 8.69 3.03 5.93
CA THR A 57 8.06 4.22 5.33
C THR A 57 7.34 3.85 4.04
N GLU A 58 7.98 3.09 3.17
CA GLU A 58 7.40 2.56 1.94
C GLU A 58 6.25 1.58 2.23
N LEU A 59 6.48 0.62 3.12
CA LEU A 59 5.50 -0.40 3.49
C LEU A 59 4.19 0.20 3.99
N THR A 60 4.29 1.23 4.83
CA THR A 60 3.12 1.85 5.47
C THR A 60 2.55 3.04 4.71
N ASN A 61 3.25 3.47 3.63
CA ASN A 61 2.85 4.59 2.77
C ASN A 61 2.40 5.85 3.54
N GLY A 62 3.12 6.18 4.63
CA GLY A 62 2.81 7.33 5.47
C GLY A 62 1.62 7.16 6.42
N ASN A 63 1.03 5.96 6.50
CA ASN A 63 -0.04 5.67 7.45
C ASN A 63 0.52 5.48 8.86
N LEU A 64 0.28 6.47 9.74
CA LEU A 64 0.81 6.48 11.11
C LEU A 64 0.31 5.30 11.96
N LEU A 65 -0.94 4.88 11.77
CA LEU A 65 -1.54 3.78 12.52
C LEU A 65 -0.93 2.44 12.09
N ALA A 66 -0.84 2.21 10.78
CA ALA A 66 -0.18 1.03 10.23
C ALA A 66 1.27 0.95 10.71
N ALA A 67 2.03 2.05 10.60
CA ALA A 67 3.41 2.11 11.08
C ALA A 67 3.55 1.82 12.58
N ASP A 68 2.62 2.33 13.41
CA ASP A 68 2.64 2.04 14.86
C ASP A 68 2.33 0.57 15.16
N GLN A 69 1.45 -0.07 14.38
CA GLN A 69 1.16 -1.50 14.50
C GLN A 69 2.36 -2.35 14.07
N GLU A 70 3.01 -2.02 12.95
CA GLU A 70 4.23 -2.72 12.52
C GLU A 70 5.34 -2.61 13.57
N LEU A 71 5.53 -1.43 14.18
CA LEU A 71 6.47 -1.28 15.29
C LEU A 71 6.11 -2.13 16.51
N LYS A 72 4.82 -2.35 16.79
CA LYS A 72 4.39 -3.28 17.88
C LYS A 72 4.75 -4.71 17.53
N CYS A 73 4.47 -5.16 16.31
CA CYS A 73 4.83 -6.51 15.86
C CYS A 73 6.34 -6.72 15.92
N LEU A 74 7.13 -5.78 15.42
CA LEU A 74 8.59 -5.83 15.50
C LEU A 74 9.10 -5.92 16.94
N LYS A 75 8.47 -5.20 17.88
CA LYS A 75 8.84 -5.28 19.30
C LYS A 75 8.57 -6.65 19.90
N LEU A 76 7.49 -7.32 19.51
CA LEU A 76 7.18 -8.68 19.97
C LEU A 76 8.18 -9.71 19.44
N ILE A 77 8.68 -9.52 18.23
CA ILE A 77 9.61 -10.44 17.57
C ILE A 77 11.04 -10.22 18.04
N SER A 78 11.43 -8.98 18.33
CA SER A 78 12.82 -8.61 18.64
C SER A 78 13.37 -9.20 19.94
N LYS A 79 12.55 -9.72 20.85
CA LYS A 79 12.95 -10.37 22.14
C LYS A 79 14.28 -9.86 22.74
N ASN A 80 14.59 -8.57 22.63
CA ASN A 80 15.82 -7.91 23.04
C ASN A 80 17.09 -8.18 22.19
N GLU A 81 16.97 -8.74 21.00
CA GLU A 81 18.07 -8.85 20.03
C GLU A 81 18.04 -7.70 19.02
N ASP A 82 19.22 -7.35 18.49
CA ASP A 82 19.32 -6.35 17.41
C ASP A 82 18.53 -6.82 16.19
N LEU A 83 17.56 -6.01 15.79
CA LEU A 83 16.73 -6.28 14.62
C LEU A 83 17.57 -6.20 13.35
N LYS A 84 17.75 -7.32 12.68
CA LYS A 84 18.36 -7.36 11.35
C LYS A 84 17.30 -7.19 10.28
N MET A 85 17.64 -6.51 9.18
CA MET A 85 16.72 -6.25 8.07
C MET A 85 16.11 -7.54 7.48
N ILE A 86 16.83 -8.64 7.50
CA ILE A 86 16.35 -9.96 7.06
C ILE A 86 15.21 -10.44 7.95
N THR A 87 15.39 -10.36 9.27
CA THR A 87 14.35 -10.76 10.26
C THR A 87 13.09 -9.91 10.13
N ILE A 88 13.24 -8.62 9.83
CA ILE A 88 12.11 -7.72 9.61
C ILE A 88 11.36 -8.09 8.34
N LYS A 89 12.07 -8.30 7.24
CA LYS A 89 11.45 -8.71 5.96
C LYS A 89 10.67 -10.02 6.10
N ASP A 90 11.26 -11.01 6.74
CA ASP A 90 10.63 -12.32 6.94
C ASP A 90 9.42 -12.25 7.87
N SER A 91 9.48 -11.43 8.90
CA SER A 91 8.41 -11.28 9.90
C SER A 91 7.25 -10.40 9.43
N LEU A 92 7.49 -9.44 8.54
CA LEU A 92 6.47 -8.57 7.95
C LEU A 92 5.87 -9.15 6.66
N ILE A 93 6.38 -10.29 6.18
CA ILE A 93 5.86 -11.00 5.01
C ILE A 93 4.43 -11.52 5.24
N ASP A 94 3.99 -11.62 6.48
CA ASP A 94 2.71 -12.23 6.87
C ASP A 94 1.52 -11.24 6.92
N SER A 95 1.59 -10.10 6.25
CA SER A 95 0.45 -9.20 6.17
C SER A 95 -0.22 -9.26 4.79
N SER A 96 -1.48 -9.65 4.77
CA SER A 96 -2.35 -9.75 3.58
C SER A 96 -2.33 -8.49 2.67
N SER A 97 -2.01 -7.33 3.21
CA SER A 97 -1.86 -6.09 2.44
C SER A 97 -0.63 -6.12 1.51
N LYS A 98 0.48 -6.74 1.93
CA LYS A 98 1.70 -6.85 1.12
C LYS A 98 1.52 -7.81 -0.04
N ASP A 99 0.78 -8.88 0.19
CA ASP A 99 0.49 -9.87 -0.84
C ASP A 99 -0.41 -9.31 -1.93
N ILE A 100 -1.36 -8.43 -1.59
CA ILE A 100 -2.19 -7.72 -2.58
C ILE A 100 -1.36 -6.77 -3.46
N PHE A 101 -0.40 -6.03 -2.89
CA PHE A 101 0.50 -5.20 -3.69
C PHE A 101 1.43 -6.03 -4.57
N SER A 102 1.96 -7.14 -4.04
CA SER A 102 2.78 -8.07 -4.82
C SER A 102 1.95 -8.73 -5.93
N PHE A 103 0.68 -9.05 -5.65
CA PHE A 103 -0.26 -9.58 -6.62
C PHE A 103 -0.52 -8.58 -7.75
N SER A 104 -0.89 -7.34 -7.45
CA SER A 104 -1.11 -6.32 -8.48
C SER A 104 0.18 -5.97 -9.24
N ARG A 105 1.33 -5.96 -8.58
CA ARG A 105 2.62 -5.76 -9.23
C ARG A 105 3.00 -6.91 -10.18
N SER A 106 2.67 -8.16 -9.82
CA SER A 106 2.88 -9.31 -10.72
C SER A 106 2.04 -9.22 -11.99
N PHE A 107 0.85 -8.61 -11.90
CA PHE A 107 0.00 -8.28 -13.05
C PHE A 107 0.66 -7.24 -13.95
N ILE A 108 1.13 -6.11 -13.42
CA ILE A 108 1.84 -5.06 -14.18
C ILE A 108 3.04 -5.65 -14.92
N ASN A 109 3.83 -6.50 -14.25
CA ASN A 109 5.05 -7.08 -14.81
C ASN A 109 4.80 -8.29 -15.71
N SER A 110 3.55 -8.64 -16.02
CA SER A 110 3.17 -9.81 -16.82
C SER A 110 3.77 -11.13 -16.30
N ASN A 111 4.01 -11.22 -14.99
CA ASN A 111 4.58 -12.40 -14.37
C ASN A 111 3.48 -13.41 -14.01
N VAL A 112 3.10 -14.24 -14.98
CA VAL A 112 2.01 -15.23 -14.87
C VAL A 112 2.24 -16.21 -13.72
N GLN A 113 3.49 -16.67 -13.54
CA GLN A 113 3.80 -17.66 -12.50
C GLN A 113 3.61 -17.08 -11.10
N LEU A 114 4.16 -15.87 -10.86
CA LEU A 114 4.03 -15.19 -9.58
C LEU A 114 2.58 -14.77 -9.33
N PHE A 115 1.88 -14.27 -10.35
CA PHE A 115 0.45 -13.92 -10.27
C PHE A 115 -0.39 -15.11 -9.80
N ASN A 116 -0.22 -16.29 -10.42
CA ASN A 116 -0.94 -17.50 -10.07
C ASN A 116 -0.62 -18.00 -8.66
N LYS A 117 0.66 -17.92 -8.25
CA LYS A 117 1.08 -18.28 -6.89
C LYS A 117 0.39 -17.38 -5.86
N LEU A 118 0.44 -16.07 -6.05
CA LEU A 118 -0.15 -15.09 -5.14
C LEU A 118 -1.69 -15.16 -5.15
N LEU A 119 -2.32 -15.36 -6.32
CA LEU A 119 -3.76 -15.58 -6.42
C LEU A 119 -4.21 -16.76 -5.54
N ASN A 120 -3.53 -17.90 -5.65
CA ASN A 120 -3.84 -19.08 -4.84
C ASN A 120 -3.67 -18.81 -3.34
N GLN A 121 -2.59 -18.13 -2.96
CA GLN A 121 -2.31 -17.78 -1.57
C GLN A 121 -3.41 -16.87 -1.01
N LEU A 122 -3.76 -15.79 -1.71
CA LEU A 122 -4.80 -14.85 -1.29
C LEU A 122 -6.19 -15.51 -1.19
N LEU A 123 -6.49 -16.49 -2.07
CA LEU A 123 -7.71 -17.28 -1.98
C LEU A 123 -7.73 -18.19 -0.74
N ILE A 124 -6.61 -18.86 -0.42
CA ILE A 124 -6.47 -19.69 0.80
C ILE A 124 -6.63 -18.82 2.06
N GLU A 125 -6.03 -17.63 2.08
CA GLU A 125 -6.13 -16.67 3.18
C GLU A 125 -7.49 -15.98 3.27
N LYS A 126 -8.41 -16.29 2.34
CA LYS A 126 -9.76 -15.71 2.26
C LYS A 126 -9.76 -14.19 2.18
N VAL A 127 -8.77 -13.64 1.48
CA VAL A 127 -8.73 -12.21 1.21
C VAL A 127 -9.94 -11.83 0.36
N PRO A 128 -10.66 -10.72 0.68
CA PRO A 128 -11.83 -10.31 -0.07
C PRO A 128 -11.55 -10.16 -1.56
N LEU A 129 -12.28 -10.91 -2.39
CA LEU A 129 -12.13 -10.87 -3.86
C LEU A 129 -12.32 -9.47 -4.45
N THR A 130 -13.22 -8.70 -3.84
CA THR A 130 -13.45 -7.29 -4.20
C THR A 130 -12.21 -6.43 -4.00
N LEU A 131 -11.40 -6.70 -2.97
CA LEU A 131 -10.15 -5.99 -2.70
C LEU A 131 -9.08 -6.37 -3.72
N MET A 132 -8.99 -7.65 -4.09
CA MET A 132 -8.10 -8.13 -5.15
C MET A 132 -8.44 -7.48 -6.49
N LEU A 133 -9.73 -7.45 -6.85
CA LEU A 133 -10.21 -6.84 -8.08
C LEU A 133 -9.97 -5.32 -8.10
N TRP A 134 -10.21 -4.66 -6.96
CA TRP A 134 -9.93 -3.23 -6.80
C TRP A 134 -8.44 -2.92 -7.02
N SER A 135 -7.53 -3.75 -6.50
CA SER A 135 -6.09 -3.55 -6.69
C SER A 135 -5.70 -3.57 -8.16
N LEU A 136 -6.20 -4.54 -8.95
CA LEU A 136 -5.93 -4.63 -10.38
C LEU A 136 -6.53 -3.44 -11.16
N ASN A 137 -7.76 -3.05 -10.84
CA ASN A 137 -8.42 -1.91 -11.48
C ASN A 137 -7.69 -0.59 -11.20
N ARG A 138 -7.14 -0.43 -10.00
CA ARG A 138 -6.29 0.72 -9.64
C ARG A 138 -5.04 0.79 -10.51
N GLU A 139 -4.33 -0.33 -10.68
CA GLU A 139 -3.13 -0.37 -11.52
C GLU A 139 -3.46 -0.02 -12.99
N LEU A 140 -4.55 -0.57 -13.50
CA LEU A 140 -5.02 -0.27 -14.85
C LEU A 140 -5.34 1.22 -15.03
N SER A 141 -5.97 1.83 -14.03
CA SER A 141 -6.27 3.27 -14.04
C SER A 141 -5.00 4.13 -14.06
N PHE A 142 -3.94 3.72 -13.35
CA PHE A 142 -2.65 4.40 -13.41
C PHE A 142 -1.97 4.23 -14.77
N ILE A 143 -2.05 3.05 -15.37
CA ILE A 143 -1.51 2.78 -16.71
C ILE A 143 -2.19 3.69 -17.74
N GLU A 144 -3.51 3.79 -17.75
CA GLU A 144 -4.26 4.67 -18.66
C GLU A 144 -3.93 6.15 -18.45
N ALA A 145 -3.89 6.57 -17.20
CA ALA A 145 -3.52 7.94 -16.87
C ALA A 145 -2.10 8.30 -17.34
N LEU A 146 -1.16 7.35 -17.24
CA LEU A 146 0.21 7.51 -17.74
C LEU A 146 0.30 7.50 -19.28
N GLN A 147 -0.58 6.79 -19.97
CA GLN A 147 -0.67 6.87 -21.44
C GLN A 147 -1.15 8.25 -21.89
N THR A 148 -2.13 8.81 -21.18
CA THR A 148 -2.67 10.15 -21.47
C THR A 148 -1.69 11.25 -21.04
N ASN A 149 -1.05 11.10 -19.87
CA ASN A 149 -0.11 12.07 -19.31
C ASN A 149 1.14 11.37 -18.75
N PRO A 150 2.19 11.16 -19.56
CA PRO A 150 3.42 10.46 -19.16
C PRO A 150 4.19 11.13 -18.00
N THR A 151 3.93 12.41 -17.76
CA THR A 151 4.58 13.18 -16.67
C THR A 151 3.81 13.15 -15.36
N MET A 152 2.66 12.46 -15.32
CA MET A 152 1.85 12.35 -14.11
C MET A 152 2.64 11.75 -12.96
N LYS A 153 2.50 12.35 -11.77
CA LYS A 153 3.07 11.82 -10.54
C LYS A 153 2.21 10.68 -10.00
N VAL A 154 2.74 9.47 -10.06
CA VAL A 154 2.14 8.29 -9.44
C VAL A 154 2.73 8.13 -8.03
N PRO A 155 1.91 7.94 -6.99
CA PRO A 155 2.40 7.67 -5.65
C PRO A 155 2.97 6.26 -5.55
N GLY A 156 4.14 6.10 -4.96
CA GLY A 156 4.77 4.80 -4.71
C GLY A 156 6.28 4.83 -4.83
N PRO A 157 6.93 3.70 -4.51
CA PRO A 157 8.36 3.51 -4.68
C PRO A 157 8.82 3.68 -6.12
N PHE A 158 10.08 4.08 -6.31
CA PHE A 158 10.64 4.34 -7.63
C PHE A 158 10.49 3.13 -8.58
N ASP A 159 10.79 1.94 -8.11
CA ASP A 159 10.72 0.69 -8.89
C ASP A 159 9.30 0.41 -9.39
N TYR A 160 8.30 0.58 -8.51
CA TYR A 160 6.90 0.42 -8.85
C TYR A 160 6.44 1.44 -9.90
N VAL A 161 6.81 2.70 -9.73
CA VAL A 161 6.50 3.77 -10.69
C VAL A 161 7.17 3.50 -12.04
N SER A 162 8.41 2.97 -12.02
CA SER A 162 9.13 2.55 -13.23
C SER A 162 8.40 1.42 -13.95
N ASP A 163 7.96 0.39 -13.23
CA ASP A 163 7.20 -0.75 -13.76
C ASP A 163 5.91 -0.25 -14.44
N LEU A 164 5.14 0.61 -13.78
CA LEU A 164 3.93 1.20 -14.35
C LEU A 164 4.18 2.01 -15.63
N LYS A 165 5.23 2.85 -15.63
CA LYS A 165 5.59 3.63 -16.81
C LYS A 165 6.03 2.75 -17.99
N ASN A 166 6.77 1.69 -17.70
CA ASN A 166 7.18 0.73 -18.72
C ASN A 166 5.96 -0.01 -19.29
N LYS A 167 5.06 -0.47 -18.42
CA LYS A 167 3.82 -1.12 -18.84
C LYS A 167 2.95 -0.18 -19.67
N ALA A 168 2.78 1.07 -19.26
CA ALA A 168 1.99 2.06 -20.00
C ALA A 168 2.49 2.31 -21.43
N LYS A 169 3.82 2.15 -21.67
CA LYS A 169 4.40 2.27 -23.01
C LYS A 169 4.19 1.04 -23.89
N THR A 170 4.06 -0.14 -23.29
CA THR A 170 4.07 -1.42 -24.01
C THR A 170 2.67 -2.01 -24.23
N ILE A 171 1.72 -1.73 -23.35
CA ILE A 171 0.37 -2.27 -23.44
C ILE A 171 -0.48 -1.48 -24.46
N SER A 172 -1.21 -2.21 -25.32
CA SER A 172 -2.10 -1.59 -26.29
C SER A 172 -3.43 -1.14 -25.66
N GLU A 173 -4.07 -0.15 -26.29
CA GLU A 173 -5.40 0.29 -25.88
C GLU A 173 -6.45 -0.84 -26.00
N ASP A 174 -6.33 -1.68 -27.04
CA ASP A 174 -7.19 -2.87 -27.20
C ASP A 174 -7.04 -3.86 -26.02
N SER A 175 -5.80 -4.12 -25.58
CA SER A 175 -5.53 -4.93 -24.38
C SER A 175 -6.18 -4.34 -23.14
N ILE A 176 -6.04 -3.05 -22.91
CA ILE A 176 -6.64 -2.36 -21.77
C ILE A 176 -8.17 -2.51 -21.79
N ASN A 177 -8.80 -2.33 -22.96
CA ASN A 177 -10.25 -2.48 -23.12
C ASN A 177 -10.70 -3.93 -22.82
N LYS A 178 -9.97 -4.94 -23.29
CA LYS A 178 -10.23 -6.35 -22.99
C LYS A 178 -10.11 -6.65 -21.51
N ILE A 179 -9.07 -6.13 -20.83
CA ILE A 179 -8.89 -6.27 -19.40
C ILE A 179 -10.06 -5.64 -18.64
N LYS A 180 -10.50 -4.44 -19.02
CA LYS A 180 -11.67 -3.78 -18.40
C LYS A 180 -12.93 -4.61 -18.52
N ILE A 181 -13.18 -5.20 -19.69
CA ILE A 181 -14.33 -6.07 -19.92
C ILE A 181 -14.25 -7.29 -18.98
N GLU A 182 -13.09 -7.92 -18.85
CA GLU A 182 -12.92 -9.08 -17.97
C GLU A 182 -13.03 -8.69 -16.48
N ILE A 183 -12.51 -7.53 -16.06
CA ILE A 183 -12.71 -6.98 -14.72
C ILE A 183 -14.20 -6.77 -14.42
N ALA A 184 -14.96 -6.20 -15.37
CA ALA A 184 -16.40 -6.00 -15.20
C ALA A 184 -17.17 -7.34 -15.11
N LYS A 185 -16.77 -8.37 -15.86
CA LYS A 185 -17.33 -9.72 -15.76
C LYS A 185 -17.00 -10.37 -14.41
N LEU A 186 -15.76 -10.21 -13.93
CA LEU A 186 -15.33 -10.67 -12.61
C LEU A 186 -16.12 -9.99 -11.49
N ASP A 187 -16.32 -8.68 -11.55
CA ASP A 187 -17.09 -7.94 -10.54
C ASP A 187 -18.53 -8.45 -10.44
N ARG A 188 -19.18 -8.72 -11.59
CA ARG A 188 -20.52 -9.31 -11.63
C ARG A 188 -20.53 -10.72 -11.03
N LEU A 189 -19.55 -11.55 -11.41
CA LEU A 189 -19.44 -12.93 -10.93
C LEU A 189 -19.23 -12.97 -9.40
N ILE A 190 -18.36 -12.13 -8.86
CA ILE A 190 -18.11 -12.03 -7.42
C ILE A 190 -19.38 -11.62 -6.65
N LYS A 191 -20.24 -10.80 -7.26
CA LYS A 191 -21.46 -10.31 -6.64
C LYS A 191 -22.66 -11.27 -6.79
N SER A 192 -22.67 -12.10 -7.84
CA SER A 192 -23.81 -12.98 -8.16
C SER A 192 -23.60 -14.43 -7.76
N GLU A 193 -22.39 -14.92 -7.81
CA GLU A 193 -22.08 -16.34 -7.65
C GLU A 193 -20.84 -16.53 -6.77
N ASN A 194 -20.91 -17.51 -5.86
CA ASN A 194 -19.78 -17.89 -5.01
C ASN A 194 -18.99 -19.07 -5.62
N ASN A 195 -18.78 -19.06 -6.94
CA ASN A 195 -18.04 -20.11 -7.64
C ASN A 195 -16.54 -19.78 -7.72
N GLU A 196 -15.80 -20.16 -6.69
CA GLU A 196 -14.37 -19.89 -6.56
C GLU A 196 -13.53 -20.41 -7.74
N LYS A 197 -13.88 -21.59 -8.30
CA LYS A 197 -13.15 -22.15 -9.45
C LYS A 197 -13.30 -21.27 -10.67
N LEU A 198 -14.50 -20.79 -10.96
CA LEU A 198 -14.76 -19.92 -12.10
C LEU A 198 -14.10 -18.55 -11.91
N ILE A 199 -14.15 -18.00 -10.70
CA ILE A 199 -13.48 -16.75 -10.33
C ILE A 199 -11.98 -16.87 -10.58
N LYS A 200 -11.33 -17.95 -10.13
CA LYS A 200 -9.91 -18.19 -10.35
C LYS A 200 -9.55 -18.28 -11.84
N VAL A 201 -10.34 -18.98 -12.63
CA VAL A 201 -10.16 -19.06 -14.10
C VAL A 201 -10.24 -17.68 -14.73
N ARG A 202 -11.18 -16.84 -14.30
CA ARG A 202 -11.36 -15.49 -14.81
C ARG A 202 -10.22 -14.54 -14.40
N PHE A 203 -9.69 -14.65 -13.18
CA PHE A 203 -8.49 -13.89 -12.80
C PHE A 203 -7.30 -14.26 -13.70
N ASN A 204 -7.12 -15.55 -13.99
CA ASN A 204 -6.05 -16.00 -14.87
C ASN A 204 -6.22 -15.53 -16.31
N ALA A 205 -7.45 -15.42 -16.79
CA ALA A 205 -7.74 -14.88 -18.13
C ALA A 205 -7.29 -13.43 -18.31
N LEU A 206 -7.21 -12.63 -17.22
CA LEU A 206 -6.66 -11.27 -17.28
C LEU A 206 -5.20 -11.26 -17.76
N MET A 207 -4.42 -12.27 -17.36
CA MET A 207 -3.00 -12.36 -17.72
C MET A 207 -2.75 -12.64 -19.21
N THR A 208 -3.77 -13.02 -19.97
CA THR A 208 -3.64 -13.23 -21.43
C THR A 208 -3.61 -11.93 -22.22
N TYR A 209 -3.99 -10.82 -21.59
CA TYR A 209 -4.09 -9.50 -22.25
C TYR A 209 -3.01 -8.51 -21.76
N VAL A 210 -2.15 -8.92 -20.82
CA VAL A 210 -1.18 -8.01 -20.17
C VAL A 210 0.22 -8.07 -20.77
#